data_ab2bd7b514705135843365ae76fc9e85
#
_entry.id   ab2bd7b514705135843365ae76fc9e85
#
_cell.length_a   1.000
_cell.length_b   1.000
_cell.length_c   1.000
_cell.angle_alpha   90.00
_cell.angle_beta   90.00
_cell.angle_gamma   90.00
#
_symmetry.space_group_name_H-M   'P 1'
#
loop_
_entity.id
_entity.type
_entity.pdbx_description
1 polymer ?
#
loop_
_entity_poly.entity_id
_entity_poly.type
_entity_poly.pdbx_seq_one_letter_code
_entity_poly.pdbx_strand_id
1 'polypeptide(L)'
;MRRKLLFLLETGLVLAGLLLGASAWKLHSALEQPLNLSQEQLLDVPAGSTPTGTFNRLQAEGVLDDAFWLRLYWRFNMAGQPLHSGEYRMTPGMTAEGLIGLWQRGEVVQYSLTLVEGWNFRQVRSALAKSEKLQQTLTGLSDSQVMEKLGHPGVFPEGRFFPDTYRFVRGMTDAELLEKAYDRLDDVLAKEWSKRADDAPYSDPYQALIMASLVEKETGVPQERGQIAGVFVRRMQIGMLLQTDPTVIYGLGERYTGKLTRAHLKEATPYNTYVIAGLPPTPIAMVGREAIHAALNPVPGKSLYFVARGDGSHVFSDDLDAHNSAVREFQLKRRADYRSSPAPAATPAVPEAAGPVPETPATPGPETAPASAPQAAPEPAATPAPAEPVPEPAAKSPQ
;
A
#
# COMPACT_ATOMS: atom_id res chain seq x y z
N MET A 1 -25.10 25.62 71.61
CA MET A 1 -25.30 25.39 70.19
C MET A 1 -23.96 25.27 69.46
N ARG A 2 -22.99 26.16 69.52
CA ARG A 2 -21.71 26.15 68.81
C ARG A 2 -20.89 24.83 68.92
N ARG A 3 -20.74 24.27 70.15
CA ARG A 3 -19.98 23.01 70.35
C ARG A 3 -20.63 21.78 69.65
N LYS A 4 -21.97 21.69 69.65
CA LYS A 4 -22.65 20.60 68.90
C LYS A 4 -22.48 20.75 67.39
N LEU A 5 -22.48 21.97 66.90
CA LEU A 5 -22.25 22.26 65.49
C LEU A 5 -20.80 21.92 65.04
N LEU A 6 -19.80 22.28 65.84
CA LEU A 6 -18.40 21.94 65.64
C LEU A 6 -18.18 20.41 65.60
N PHE A 7 -18.74 19.69 66.56
CA PHE A 7 -18.67 18.23 66.67
C PHE A 7 -19.29 17.57 65.45
N LEU A 8 -20.44 18.06 64.94
CA LEU A 8 -21.06 17.54 63.68
C LEU A 8 -20.21 17.84 62.48
N LEU A 9 -19.55 19.00 62.42
CA LEU A 9 -18.64 19.37 61.34
C LEU A 9 -17.38 18.47 61.30
N GLU A 10 -16.75 18.25 62.41
CA GLU A 10 -15.60 17.39 62.62
C GLU A 10 -15.94 15.92 62.24
N THR A 11 -17.05 15.41 62.71
CA THR A 11 -17.54 14.07 62.40
C THR A 11 -17.82 13.95 60.93
N GLY A 12 -18.43 14.95 60.29
CA GLY A 12 -18.66 15.01 58.84
C GLY A 12 -17.37 15.00 58.00
N LEU A 13 -16.35 15.77 58.44
CA LEU A 13 -15.03 15.78 57.80
C LEU A 13 -14.31 14.42 57.90
N VAL A 14 -14.37 13.79 59.10
CA VAL A 14 -13.77 12.44 59.29
C VAL A 14 -14.48 11.40 58.40
N LEU A 15 -15.81 11.41 58.37
CA LEU A 15 -16.58 10.52 57.49
C LEU A 15 -16.29 10.75 56.02
N ALA A 16 -16.19 12.00 55.57
CA ALA A 16 -15.82 12.36 54.22
C ALA A 16 -14.40 11.89 53.89
N GLY A 17 -13.44 12.05 54.79
CA GLY A 17 -12.07 11.55 54.65
C GLY A 17 -12.01 10.03 54.51
N LEU A 18 -12.78 9.29 55.34
CA LEU A 18 -12.88 7.82 55.27
C LEU A 18 -13.51 7.35 53.94
N LEU A 19 -14.56 8.02 53.48
CA LEU A 19 -15.20 7.71 52.20
C LEU A 19 -14.27 7.97 51.03
N LEU A 20 -13.52 9.07 51.02
CA LEU A 20 -12.53 9.38 50.02
C LEU A 20 -11.39 8.35 49.99
N GLY A 21 -10.87 7.98 51.17
CA GLY A 21 -9.85 6.94 51.33
C GLY A 21 -10.33 5.57 50.82
N ALA A 22 -11.54 5.17 51.18
CA ALA A 22 -12.15 3.93 50.73
C ALA A 22 -12.38 3.94 49.19
N SER A 23 -12.81 5.08 48.63
CA SER A 23 -13.01 5.25 47.20
C SER A 23 -11.67 5.18 46.41
N ALA A 24 -10.64 5.84 46.95
CA ALA A 24 -9.30 5.80 46.37
C ALA A 24 -8.71 4.37 46.38
N TRP A 25 -8.89 3.66 47.50
CA TRP A 25 -8.46 2.26 47.60
C TRP A 25 -9.21 1.35 46.64
N LYS A 26 -10.53 1.50 46.55
CA LYS A 26 -11.35 0.75 45.59
C LYS A 26 -10.95 1.01 44.13
N LEU A 27 -10.69 2.26 43.79
CA LEU A 27 -10.22 2.64 42.46
C LEU A 27 -8.86 1.99 42.13
N HIS A 28 -7.91 2.11 43.06
CA HIS A 28 -6.59 1.49 42.90
C HIS A 28 -6.70 -0.03 42.75
N SER A 29 -7.47 -0.70 43.61
CA SER A 29 -7.73 -2.13 43.53
C SER A 29 -8.37 -2.54 42.17
N ALA A 30 -9.28 -1.72 41.65
CA ALA A 30 -9.91 -1.99 40.35
C ALA A 30 -8.94 -1.84 39.19
N LEU A 31 -7.97 -0.91 39.24
CA LEU A 31 -6.94 -0.72 38.24
C LEU A 31 -5.92 -1.88 38.22
N GLU A 32 -5.51 -2.32 39.44
CA GLU A 32 -4.59 -3.45 39.59
C GLU A 32 -5.27 -4.83 39.43
N GLN A 33 -6.58 -4.88 39.29
CA GLN A 33 -7.33 -6.11 39.10
C GLN A 33 -6.82 -6.83 37.87
N PRO A 34 -6.33 -8.10 38.00
CA PRO A 34 -5.97 -8.89 36.81
C PRO A 34 -7.22 -9.22 36.00
N LEU A 35 -7.09 -9.24 34.68
CA LEU A 35 -8.14 -9.72 33.81
C LEU A 35 -8.35 -11.23 34.02
N ASN A 36 -9.59 -11.68 34.06
CA ASN A 36 -9.94 -13.11 34.20
C ASN A 36 -9.71 -13.87 32.90
N LEU A 37 -8.45 -14.06 32.52
CA LEU A 37 -8.05 -14.73 31.29
C LEU A 37 -7.29 -16.01 31.61
N SER A 38 -7.76 -17.14 31.07
CA SER A 38 -7.04 -18.42 31.13
C SER A 38 -6.00 -18.58 30.01
N GLN A 39 -6.16 -17.85 28.91
CA GLN A 39 -5.30 -17.84 27.73
C GLN A 39 -5.32 -16.47 27.07
N GLU A 40 -4.41 -16.24 26.11
CA GLU A 40 -4.43 -15.03 25.31
C GLU A 40 -5.74 -14.88 24.54
N GLN A 41 -6.31 -13.67 24.54
CA GLN A 41 -7.54 -13.34 23.81
C GLN A 41 -7.37 -12.00 23.08
N LEU A 42 -8.07 -11.87 21.95
CA LEU A 42 -8.16 -10.62 21.22
C LEU A 42 -9.47 -9.91 21.52
N LEU A 43 -9.38 -8.71 22.08
CA LEU A 43 -10.50 -7.82 22.28
C LEU A 43 -10.75 -7.02 21.00
N ASP A 44 -11.81 -7.34 20.29
CA ASP A 44 -12.25 -6.54 19.13
C ASP A 44 -12.98 -5.29 19.61
N VAL A 45 -12.49 -4.12 19.19
CA VAL A 45 -13.08 -2.80 19.47
C VAL A 45 -13.51 -2.20 18.12
N PRO A 46 -14.78 -2.37 17.72
CA PRO A 46 -15.32 -1.79 16.49
C PRO A 46 -15.25 -0.27 16.45
N ALA A 47 -15.24 0.32 15.26
CA ALA A 47 -15.31 1.76 15.07
C ALA A 47 -16.56 2.34 15.76
N GLY A 48 -16.39 3.47 16.46
CA GLY A 48 -17.46 4.10 17.25
C GLY A 48 -17.71 3.50 18.62
N SER A 49 -16.93 2.48 19.04
CA SER A 49 -17.00 1.95 20.41
C SER A 49 -16.63 3.02 21.43
N THR A 50 -17.35 3.01 22.58
CA THR A 50 -17.03 3.88 23.70
C THR A 50 -16.30 3.10 24.79
N PRO A 51 -15.38 3.72 25.54
CA PRO A 51 -14.70 3.05 26.67
C PRO A 51 -15.68 2.48 27.67
N THR A 52 -16.75 3.23 28.01
CA THR A 52 -17.81 2.77 28.91
C THR A 52 -18.51 1.52 28.37
N GLY A 53 -18.86 1.51 27.09
CA GLY A 53 -19.48 0.34 26.45
C GLY A 53 -18.55 -0.87 26.44
N THR A 54 -17.27 -0.66 26.18
CA THR A 54 -16.26 -1.73 26.17
C THR A 54 -16.03 -2.30 27.56
N PHE A 55 -15.94 -1.49 28.61
CA PHE A 55 -15.88 -1.99 30.00
C PHE A 55 -17.12 -2.80 30.42
N ASN A 56 -18.32 -2.35 30.01
CA ASN A 56 -19.55 -3.10 30.28
C ASN A 56 -19.56 -4.46 29.59
N ARG A 57 -19.07 -4.52 28.34
CA ARG A 57 -18.95 -5.76 27.59
C ARG A 57 -17.95 -6.71 28.27
N LEU A 58 -16.76 -6.23 28.65
CA LEU A 58 -15.75 -7.06 29.33
C LEU A 58 -16.26 -7.59 30.66
N GLN A 59 -17.08 -6.81 31.40
CA GLN A 59 -17.74 -7.29 32.61
C GLN A 59 -18.79 -8.35 32.31
N ALA A 60 -19.61 -8.16 31.26
CA ALA A 60 -20.62 -9.13 30.84
C ALA A 60 -20.00 -10.44 30.35
N GLU A 61 -18.84 -10.39 29.72
CA GLU A 61 -18.05 -11.53 29.27
C GLU A 61 -17.25 -12.21 30.40
N GLY A 62 -17.29 -11.67 31.63
CA GLY A 62 -16.59 -12.20 32.81
C GLY A 62 -15.08 -11.94 32.82
N VAL A 63 -14.58 -11.11 31.91
CA VAL A 63 -13.16 -10.69 31.84
C VAL A 63 -12.83 -9.72 32.98
N LEU A 64 -13.77 -8.88 33.38
CA LEU A 64 -13.69 -7.98 34.53
C LEU A 64 -14.76 -8.36 35.57
N ASP A 65 -14.42 -8.33 36.85
CA ASP A 65 -15.39 -8.56 37.92
C ASP A 65 -16.31 -7.35 38.11
N ASP A 66 -15.74 -6.14 38.17
CA ASP A 66 -16.47 -4.88 38.32
C ASP A 66 -15.87 -3.76 37.47
N ALA A 67 -16.69 -3.24 36.56
CA ALA A 67 -16.28 -2.15 35.67
C ALA A 67 -16.65 -0.75 36.20
N PHE A 68 -17.35 -0.63 37.36
CA PHE A 68 -17.83 0.66 37.87
C PHE A 68 -16.70 1.66 38.08
N TRP A 69 -15.65 1.25 38.80
CA TRP A 69 -14.51 2.11 39.13
C TRP A 69 -13.66 2.44 37.89
N LEU A 70 -13.54 1.52 36.93
CA LEU A 70 -12.82 1.76 35.68
C LEU A 70 -13.53 2.77 34.78
N ARG A 71 -14.87 2.73 34.73
CA ARG A 71 -15.68 3.74 34.01
C ARG A 71 -15.55 5.11 34.69
N LEU A 72 -15.54 5.15 36.03
CA LEU A 72 -15.36 6.40 36.79
C LEU A 72 -13.96 6.96 36.53
N TYR A 73 -12.92 6.12 36.61
CA TYR A 73 -11.55 6.49 36.29
C TYR A 73 -11.43 7.11 34.89
N TRP A 74 -11.98 6.43 33.88
CA TRP A 74 -11.94 6.93 32.48
C TRP A 74 -12.64 8.29 32.37
N ARG A 75 -13.82 8.42 32.99
CA ARG A 75 -14.61 9.67 32.94
C ARG A 75 -13.87 10.87 33.50
N PHE A 76 -13.10 10.71 34.57
CA PHE A 76 -12.45 11.82 35.27
C PHE A 76 -10.99 12.03 34.81
N ASN A 77 -10.26 10.98 34.47
CA ASN A 77 -8.84 11.08 34.14
C ASN A 77 -8.58 11.05 32.62
N MET A 78 -9.53 10.52 31.85
CA MET A 78 -9.37 10.25 30.43
C MET A 78 -10.46 10.90 29.58
N ALA A 79 -11.17 11.89 30.13
CA ALA A 79 -12.25 12.55 29.41
C ALA A 79 -11.77 13.14 28.09
N GLY A 80 -12.44 12.76 26.98
CA GLY A 80 -12.11 13.22 25.65
C GLY A 80 -11.03 12.43 24.92
N GLN A 81 -10.39 11.44 25.55
CA GLN A 81 -9.49 10.54 24.81
C GLN A 81 -10.28 9.52 24.00
N PRO A 82 -9.96 9.37 22.70
CA PRO A 82 -10.63 8.38 21.85
C PRO A 82 -10.17 6.97 22.21
N LEU A 83 -11.09 6.01 22.09
CA LEU A 83 -10.76 4.60 22.05
C LEU A 83 -10.55 4.21 20.59
N HIS A 84 -9.31 3.88 20.21
CA HIS A 84 -9.01 3.49 18.84
C HIS A 84 -9.64 2.15 18.50
N SER A 85 -10.25 2.06 17.31
CA SER A 85 -10.79 0.80 16.77
C SER A 85 -9.68 -0.16 16.39
N GLY A 86 -9.93 -1.46 16.53
CA GLY A 86 -8.99 -2.52 16.21
C GLY A 86 -9.05 -3.65 17.23
N GLU A 87 -8.15 -4.61 17.09
CA GLU A 87 -8.03 -5.71 18.06
C GLU A 87 -6.90 -5.41 19.04
N TYR A 88 -7.18 -5.60 20.32
CA TYR A 88 -6.20 -5.47 21.41
C TYR A 88 -5.87 -6.84 21.97
N ARG A 89 -4.59 -7.13 22.14
CA ARG A 89 -4.11 -8.39 22.70
C ARG A 89 -4.18 -8.33 24.21
N MET A 90 -4.99 -9.20 24.79
CA MET A 90 -5.10 -9.38 26.24
C MET A 90 -4.42 -10.70 26.61
N THR A 91 -3.48 -10.64 27.56
CA THR A 91 -2.72 -11.81 28.03
C THR A 91 -3.04 -12.16 29.48
N PRO A 92 -2.94 -13.44 29.87
CA PRO A 92 -3.08 -13.83 31.27
C PRO A 92 -2.14 -13.03 32.17
N GLY A 93 -2.68 -12.54 33.30
CA GLY A 93 -1.95 -11.69 34.23
C GLY A 93 -1.93 -10.19 33.89
N MET A 94 -2.44 -9.79 32.73
CA MET A 94 -2.63 -8.37 32.41
C MET A 94 -3.65 -7.75 33.39
N THR A 95 -3.38 -6.54 33.86
CA THR A 95 -4.31 -5.80 34.72
C THR A 95 -5.25 -4.90 33.90
N ALA A 96 -6.31 -4.42 34.54
CA ALA A 96 -7.19 -3.42 33.93
C ALA A 96 -6.44 -2.12 33.55
N GLU A 97 -5.47 -1.70 34.39
CA GLU A 97 -4.58 -0.56 34.08
C GLU A 97 -3.73 -0.86 32.83
N GLY A 98 -3.17 -2.07 32.72
CA GLY A 98 -2.42 -2.51 31.55
C GLY A 98 -3.25 -2.41 30.25
N LEU A 99 -4.51 -2.88 30.29
CA LEU A 99 -5.44 -2.76 29.15
C LEU A 99 -5.76 -1.30 28.81
N ILE A 100 -6.00 -0.45 29.81
CA ILE A 100 -6.20 0.99 29.62
C ILE A 100 -4.96 1.61 28.99
N GLY A 101 -3.76 1.20 29.41
CA GLY A 101 -2.49 1.64 28.82
C GLY A 101 -2.37 1.29 27.33
N LEU A 102 -2.78 0.08 26.91
CA LEU A 102 -2.85 -0.29 25.48
C LEU A 102 -3.80 0.64 24.71
N TRP A 103 -4.96 0.96 25.28
CA TRP A 103 -5.93 1.87 24.65
C TRP A 103 -5.38 3.28 24.49
N GLN A 104 -4.68 3.79 25.51
CA GLN A 104 -4.06 5.12 25.47
C GLN A 104 -2.98 5.25 24.40
N ARG A 105 -2.14 4.21 24.27
CA ARG A 105 -1.07 4.18 23.26
C ARG A 105 -1.57 3.77 21.89
N GLY A 106 -2.84 3.34 21.76
CA GLY A 106 -3.39 2.84 20.50
C GLY A 106 -2.67 1.58 20.01
N GLU A 107 -2.16 0.74 20.91
CA GLU A 107 -1.43 -0.48 20.60
C GLU A 107 -2.38 -1.59 20.14
N VAL A 108 -2.88 -1.46 18.92
CA VAL A 108 -3.74 -2.46 18.27
C VAL A 108 -2.92 -3.49 17.52
N VAL A 109 -3.46 -4.69 17.37
CA VAL A 109 -2.88 -5.76 16.56
C VAL A 109 -2.79 -5.31 15.11
N GLN A 110 -1.58 -5.38 14.56
CA GLN A 110 -1.31 -5.04 13.17
C GLN A 110 -1.36 -6.30 12.30
N TYR A 111 -2.06 -6.22 11.19
CA TYR A 111 -2.07 -7.22 10.12
C TYR A 111 -1.33 -6.68 8.91
N SER A 112 -0.97 -7.56 7.98
CA SER A 112 -0.34 -7.16 6.74
C SER A 112 -0.95 -7.89 5.55
N LEU A 113 -1.03 -7.21 4.42
CA LEU A 113 -1.36 -7.76 3.11
C LEU A 113 -0.29 -7.33 2.12
N THR A 114 0.32 -8.29 1.44
CA THR A 114 1.32 -8.02 0.41
C THR A 114 0.68 -8.04 -0.97
N LEU A 115 0.80 -6.94 -1.70
CA LEU A 115 0.57 -6.86 -3.14
C LEU A 115 1.91 -7.14 -3.83
N VAL A 116 1.96 -8.15 -4.68
CA VAL A 116 3.22 -8.65 -5.25
C VAL A 116 3.49 -8.00 -6.61
N GLU A 117 4.75 -7.66 -6.87
CA GLU A 117 5.22 -7.19 -8.17
C GLU A 117 4.84 -8.19 -9.28
N GLY A 118 4.44 -7.69 -10.42
CA GLY A 118 4.01 -8.50 -11.55
C GLY A 118 2.61 -9.12 -11.45
N TRP A 119 1.87 -8.91 -10.34
CA TRP A 119 0.45 -9.28 -10.27
C TRP A 119 -0.39 -8.40 -11.19
N ASN A 120 -1.46 -8.97 -11.74
CA ASN A 120 -2.52 -8.20 -12.38
C ASN A 120 -3.60 -7.80 -11.36
N PHE A 121 -4.48 -6.87 -11.73
CA PHE A 121 -5.52 -6.35 -10.84
C PHE A 121 -6.47 -7.45 -10.32
N ARG A 122 -6.77 -8.48 -11.10
CA ARG A 122 -7.57 -9.62 -10.65
C ARG A 122 -6.90 -10.37 -9.50
N GLN A 123 -5.57 -10.55 -9.54
CA GLN A 123 -4.82 -11.17 -8.44
C GLN A 123 -4.83 -10.30 -7.19
N VAL A 124 -4.72 -8.98 -7.35
CA VAL A 124 -4.86 -8.01 -6.25
C VAL A 124 -6.25 -8.15 -5.60
N ARG A 125 -7.32 -8.12 -6.39
CA ARG A 125 -8.69 -8.34 -5.89
C ARG A 125 -8.87 -9.66 -5.16
N SER A 126 -8.27 -10.73 -5.70
CA SER A 126 -8.32 -12.05 -5.05
C SER A 126 -7.61 -12.06 -3.69
N ALA A 127 -6.49 -11.36 -3.56
CA ALA A 127 -5.77 -11.24 -2.30
C ALA A 127 -6.56 -10.45 -1.25
N LEU A 128 -7.17 -9.33 -1.65
CA LEU A 128 -8.06 -8.54 -0.78
C LEU A 128 -9.25 -9.37 -0.29
N ALA A 129 -9.93 -10.06 -1.20
CA ALA A 129 -11.10 -10.89 -0.87
C ALA A 129 -10.79 -12.05 0.10
N LYS A 130 -9.55 -12.54 0.12
CA LYS A 130 -9.08 -13.58 1.04
C LYS A 130 -8.69 -13.05 2.42
N SER A 131 -8.56 -11.74 2.59
CA SER A 131 -8.16 -11.14 3.86
C SER A 131 -9.37 -11.00 4.79
N GLU A 132 -9.53 -11.95 5.72
CA GLU A 132 -10.65 -12.00 6.67
C GLU A 132 -10.66 -10.82 7.67
N LYS A 133 -9.53 -10.14 7.82
CA LYS A 133 -9.37 -9.02 8.77
C LYS A 133 -9.70 -7.66 8.15
N LEU A 134 -9.79 -7.59 6.82
CA LEU A 134 -10.30 -6.41 6.11
C LEU A 134 -11.83 -6.45 6.03
N GLN A 135 -12.45 -5.29 6.18
CA GLN A 135 -13.86 -5.12 5.88
C GLN A 135 -14.06 -5.11 4.37
N GLN A 136 -14.77 -6.12 3.87
CA GLN A 136 -15.02 -6.32 2.45
C GLN A 136 -16.09 -5.34 1.94
N THR A 137 -15.68 -4.29 1.24
CA THR A 137 -16.57 -3.27 0.68
C THR A 137 -16.58 -3.24 -0.84
N LEU A 138 -15.65 -3.97 -1.48
CA LEU A 138 -15.46 -4.03 -2.93
C LEU A 138 -16.01 -5.31 -3.56
N THR A 139 -16.49 -6.24 -2.74
CA THR A 139 -17.05 -7.51 -3.21
C THR A 139 -18.23 -7.29 -4.13
N GLY A 140 -18.25 -7.99 -5.27
CA GLY A 140 -19.33 -7.93 -6.26
C GLY A 140 -19.30 -6.69 -7.17
N LEU A 141 -18.42 -5.71 -6.92
CA LEU A 141 -18.27 -4.56 -7.81
C LEU A 141 -17.46 -4.93 -9.06
N SER A 142 -17.81 -4.34 -10.20
CA SER A 142 -16.95 -4.38 -11.41
C SER A 142 -15.69 -3.55 -11.19
N ASP A 143 -14.68 -3.75 -12.03
CA ASP A 143 -13.42 -2.99 -11.93
C ASP A 143 -13.63 -1.49 -12.09
N SER A 144 -14.56 -1.07 -12.95
CA SER A 144 -14.91 0.34 -13.11
C SER A 144 -15.61 0.91 -11.86
N GLN A 145 -16.50 0.12 -11.24
CA GLN A 145 -17.18 0.53 -9.99
C GLN A 145 -16.21 0.59 -8.80
N VAL A 146 -15.19 -0.29 -8.79
CA VAL A 146 -14.11 -0.18 -7.80
C VAL A 146 -13.38 1.15 -7.95
N MET A 147 -12.96 1.50 -9.16
CA MET A 147 -12.26 2.77 -9.40
C MET A 147 -13.15 4.01 -9.13
N GLU A 148 -14.44 3.95 -9.45
CA GLU A 148 -15.38 4.99 -9.08
C GLU A 148 -15.49 5.16 -7.57
N LYS A 149 -15.57 4.05 -6.82
CA LYS A 149 -15.63 4.05 -5.35
C LYS A 149 -14.35 4.61 -4.71
N LEU A 150 -13.20 4.38 -5.34
CA LEU A 150 -11.91 4.95 -4.93
C LEU A 150 -11.73 6.42 -5.36
N GLY A 151 -12.74 7.05 -5.99
CA GLY A 151 -12.66 8.45 -6.42
C GLY A 151 -11.96 8.66 -7.76
N HIS A 152 -11.67 7.59 -8.52
CA HIS A 152 -10.97 7.61 -9.82
C HIS A 152 -11.86 7.11 -10.98
N PRO A 153 -13.04 7.73 -11.25
CA PRO A 153 -13.94 7.28 -12.31
C PRO A 153 -13.26 7.35 -13.68
N GLY A 154 -13.47 6.30 -14.48
CA GLY A 154 -12.90 6.21 -15.84
C GLY A 154 -11.43 5.81 -15.92
N VAL A 155 -10.73 5.66 -14.79
CA VAL A 155 -9.36 5.15 -14.76
C VAL A 155 -9.37 3.62 -14.84
N PHE A 156 -8.55 3.06 -15.74
CA PHE A 156 -8.36 1.61 -15.81
C PHE A 156 -7.46 1.13 -14.66
N PRO A 157 -7.85 0.11 -13.88
CA PRO A 157 -7.18 -0.24 -12.62
C PRO A 157 -5.84 -0.96 -12.78
N GLU A 158 -5.57 -1.57 -13.96
CA GLU A 158 -4.35 -2.34 -14.15
C GLU A 158 -3.10 -1.48 -14.02
N GLY A 159 -2.15 -1.95 -13.20
CA GLY A 159 -0.90 -1.25 -12.94
C GLY A 159 -1.03 -0.02 -12.02
N ARG A 160 -2.22 0.28 -11.46
CA ARG A 160 -2.47 1.50 -10.69
C ARG A 160 -2.24 1.39 -9.18
N PHE A 161 -1.84 0.23 -8.69
CA PHE A 161 -1.63 0.00 -7.26
C PHE A 161 -0.19 -0.43 -7.03
N PHE A 162 0.53 0.29 -6.16
CA PHE A 162 1.93 -0.01 -5.89
C PHE A 162 2.07 -1.35 -5.15
N PRO A 163 2.90 -2.28 -5.63
CA PRO A 163 3.18 -3.52 -4.92
C PRO A 163 4.06 -3.24 -3.71
N ASP A 164 3.55 -3.54 -2.52
CA ASP A 164 4.23 -3.39 -1.24
C ASP A 164 3.51 -4.24 -0.18
N THR A 165 4.07 -4.33 1.01
CA THR A 165 3.41 -4.92 2.18
C THR A 165 2.69 -3.84 2.98
N TYR A 166 1.36 -3.83 2.90
CA TYR A 166 0.50 -2.84 3.55
C TYR A 166 0.09 -3.33 4.94
N ARG A 167 0.45 -2.55 5.95
CA ARG A 167 -0.02 -2.80 7.32
C ARG A 167 -1.39 -2.18 7.52
N PHE A 168 -2.26 -2.89 8.24
CA PHE A 168 -3.61 -2.44 8.54
C PHE A 168 -4.09 -2.99 9.89
N VAL A 169 -5.13 -2.40 10.44
CA VAL A 169 -5.79 -2.85 11.66
C VAL A 169 -7.14 -3.49 11.29
N ARG A 170 -7.66 -4.34 12.14
CA ARG A 170 -9.01 -4.89 11.96
C ARG A 170 -10.03 -3.77 11.79
N GLY A 171 -10.93 -3.93 10.83
CA GLY A 171 -11.97 -2.95 10.50
C GLY A 171 -11.56 -1.92 9.44
N MET A 172 -10.29 -1.87 9.02
CA MET A 172 -9.92 -1.15 7.80
C MET A 172 -10.62 -1.79 6.60
N THR A 173 -11.12 -1.00 5.68
CA THR A 173 -11.76 -1.50 4.46
C THR A 173 -10.74 -1.89 3.40
N ASP A 174 -11.11 -2.81 2.53
CA ASP A 174 -10.35 -3.17 1.33
C ASP A 174 -10.19 -1.97 0.37
N ALA A 175 -11.16 -1.05 0.34
CA ALA A 175 -11.09 0.20 -0.39
C ALA A 175 -9.98 1.12 0.15
N GLU A 176 -9.95 1.37 1.47
CA GLU A 176 -8.92 2.21 2.11
C GLU A 176 -7.50 1.66 1.90
N LEU A 177 -7.34 0.32 1.85
CA LEU A 177 -6.04 -0.29 1.55
C LEU A 177 -5.64 -0.05 0.09
N LEU A 178 -6.58 -0.21 -0.86
CA LEU A 178 -6.31 0.08 -2.27
C LEU A 178 -6.01 1.55 -2.52
N GLU A 179 -6.71 2.46 -1.84
CA GLU A 179 -6.44 3.91 -1.93
C GLU A 179 -5.00 4.24 -1.54
N LYS A 180 -4.53 3.69 -0.40
CA LYS A 180 -3.11 3.81 0.00
C LYS A 180 -2.14 3.26 -1.06
N ALA A 181 -2.51 2.15 -1.71
CA ALA A 181 -1.66 1.56 -2.75
C ALA A 181 -1.66 2.41 -4.04
N TYR A 182 -2.78 3.04 -4.37
CA TYR A 182 -2.92 3.97 -5.48
C TYR A 182 -2.07 5.23 -5.25
N ASP A 183 -2.27 5.91 -4.14
CA ASP A 183 -1.51 7.11 -3.76
C ASP A 183 -0.01 6.83 -3.71
N ARG A 184 0.36 5.64 -3.20
CA ARG A 184 1.77 5.23 -3.16
C ARG A 184 2.38 5.06 -4.54
N LEU A 185 1.61 4.55 -5.52
CA LEU A 185 2.07 4.48 -6.91
C LEU A 185 2.28 5.87 -7.49
N ASP A 186 1.30 6.76 -7.32
CA ASP A 186 1.39 8.12 -7.87
C ASP A 186 2.61 8.85 -7.30
N ASP A 187 2.87 8.72 -6.00
CA ASP A 187 4.06 9.27 -5.34
C ASP A 187 5.38 8.71 -5.92
N VAL A 188 5.45 7.38 -6.10
CA VAL A 188 6.64 6.72 -6.64
C VAL A 188 6.85 7.12 -8.09
N LEU A 189 5.78 7.07 -8.90
CA LEU A 189 5.84 7.40 -10.33
C LEU A 189 6.26 8.87 -10.55
N ALA A 190 5.69 9.80 -9.79
CA ALA A 190 6.07 11.22 -9.86
C ALA A 190 7.55 11.45 -9.51
N LYS A 191 8.04 10.78 -8.47
CA LYS A 191 9.46 10.87 -8.05
C LYS A 191 10.40 10.28 -9.09
N GLU A 192 10.09 9.14 -9.67
CA GLU A 192 10.93 8.53 -10.70
C GLU A 192 10.83 9.31 -12.02
N TRP A 193 9.64 9.80 -12.39
CA TRP A 193 9.45 10.65 -13.56
C TRP A 193 10.30 11.92 -13.53
N SER A 194 10.46 12.54 -12.36
CA SER A 194 11.30 13.73 -12.20
C SER A 194 12.79 13.49 -12.44
N LYS A 195 13.22 12.21 -12.41
CA LYS A 195 14.61 11.78 -12.57
C LYS A 195 14.83 11.00 -13.88
N ARG A 196 13.85 11.06 -14.81
CA ARG A 196 13.95 10.32 -16.07
C ARG A 196 15.09 10.84 -16.93
N ALA A 197 15.61 9.98 -17.79
CA ALA A 197 16.57 10.38 -18.83
C ALA A 197 15.92 11.40 -19.78
N ASP A 198 16.71 12.36 -20.25
CA ASP A 198 16.21 13.46 -21.10
C ASP A 198 15.66 12.96 -22.45
N ASP A 199 16.16 11.82 -22.93
CA ASP A 199 15.76 11.17 -24.18
C ASP A 199 14.71 10.07 -24.00
N ALA A 200 14.10 9.96 -22.80
CA ALA A 200 13.03 8.99 -22.56
C ALA A 200 11.83 9.25 -23.50
N PRO A 201 11.38 8.24 -24.29
CA PRO A 201 10.45 8.44 -25.39
C PRO A 201 8.98 8.53 -25.00
N TYR A 202 8.68 8.92 -23.78
CA TYR A 202 7.30 8.96 -23.23
C TYR A 202 6.77 10.37 -23.19
N SER A 203 5.53 10.56 -23.66
CA SER A 203 4.84 11.86 -23.58
C SER A 203 4.34 12.17 -22.17
N ASP A 204 4.06 11.15 -21.38
CA ASP A 204 3.49 11.26 -20.04
C ASP A 204 3.93 10.09 -19.12
N PRO A 205 3.75 10.24 -17.78
CA PRO A 205 4.11 9.20 -16.83
C PRO A 205 3.38 7.86 -17.03
N TYR A 206 2.17 7.88 -17.60
CA TYR A 206 1.40 6.67 -17.81
C TYR A 206 2.01 5.76 -18.88
N GLN A 207 2.56 6.34 -19.95
CA GLN A 207 3.30 5.56 -20.96
C GLN A 207 4.53 4.89 -20.36
N ALA A 208 5.24 5.59 -19.47
CA ALA A 208 6.36 5.00 -18.74
C ALA A 208 5.91 3.85 -17.82
N LEU A 209 4.75 3.99 -17.18
CA LEU A 209 4.14 2.93 -16.38
C LEU A 209 3.78 1.69 -17.21
N ILE A 210 3.24 1.90 -18.43
CA ILE A 210 2.98 0.81 -19.37
C ILE A 210 4.29 0.08 -19.70
N MET A 211 5.33 0.79 -20.10
CA MET A 211 6.64 0.20 -20.38
C MET A 211 7.20 -0.53 -19.17
N ALA A 212 7.13 0.07 -17.98
CA ALA A 212 7.58 -0.55 -16.74
C ALA A 212 6.88 -1.89 -16.49
N SER A 213 5.59 -2.01 -16.83
CA SER A 213 4.86 -3.27 -16.67
C SER A 213 5.33 -4.37 -17.62
N LEU A 214 5.82 -4.01 -18.81
CA LEU A 214 6.45 -4.96 -19.72
C LEU A 214 7.78 -5.44 -19.13
N VAL A 215 8.63 -4.50 -18.70
CA VAL A 215 9.93 -4.81 -18.07
C VAL A 215 9.75 -5.70 -16.83
N GLU A 216 8.78 -5.38 -16.00
CA GLU A 216 8.45 -6.16 -14.78
C GLU A 216 8.10 -7.62 -15.09
N LYS A 217 7.41 -7.84 -16.21
CA LYS A 217 6.98 -9.19 -16.64
C LYS A 217 8.05 -9.96 -17.40
N GLU A 218 9.10 -9.31 -17.91
CA GLU A 218 10.15 -9.97 -18.69
C GLU A 218 11.24 -10.56 -17.80
N THR A 219 11.62 -9.90 -16.73
CA THR A 219 12.73 -10.40 -15.91
C THR A 219 12.54 -10.20 -14.42
N GLY A 220 12.92 -11.24 -13.67
CA GLY A 220 13.13 -11.14 -12.22
C GLY A 220 14.58 -10.82 -11.84
N VAL A 221 15.48 -10.63 -12.84
CA VAL A 221 16.89 -10.26 -12.60
C VAL A 221 17.03 -8.76 -12.52
N PRO A 222 17.33 -8.16 -11.36
CA PRO A 222 17.37 -6.71 -11.20
C PRO A 222 18.34 -6.01 -12.15
N GLN A 223 19.49 -6.62 -12.43
CA GLN A 223 20.56 -6.08 -13.25
C GLN A 223 20.19 -5.99 -14.74
N GLU A 224 19.23 -6.78 -15.20
CA GLU A 224 18.82 -6.82 -16.60
C GLU A 224 17.67 -5.87 -16.93
N ARG A 225 16.93 -5.37 -15.91
CA ARG A 225 15.77 -4.48 -16.14
C ARG A 225 16.11 -3.29 -17.04
N GLY A 226 17.23 -2.61 -16.77
CA GLY A 226 17.68 -1.47 -17.59
C GLY A 226 18.06 -1.84 -19.02
N GLN A 227 18.65 -3.03 -19.23
CA GLN A 227 19.02 -3.51 -20.57
C GLN A 227 17.77 -3.89 -21.37
N ILE A 228 16.81 -4.59 -20.75
CA ILE A 228 15.52 -4.95 -21.37
C ILE A 228 14.72 -3.69 -21.72
N ALA A 229 14.63 -2.73 -20.80
CA ALA A 229 14.03 -1.43 -21.10
C ALA A 229 14.72 -0.75 -22.28
N GLY A 230 16.06 -0.78 -22.33
CA GLY A 230 16.85 -0.27 -23.45
C GLY A 230 16.51 -0.94 -24.79
N VAL A 231 16.31 -2.26 -24.83
CA VAL A 231 15.87 -2.95 -26.04
C VAL A 231 14.49 -2.46 -26.48
N PHE A 232 13.51 -2.39 -25.57
CA PHE A 232 12.16 -1.94 -25.92
C PHE A 232 12.14 -0.49 -26.39
N VAL A 233 12.86 0.40 -25.71
CA VAL A 233 12.95 1.83 -26.10
C VAL A 233 13.55 1.97 -27.50
N ARG A 234 14.66 1.29 -27.79
CA ARG A 234 15.29 1.32 -29.12
C ARG A 234 14.36 0.77 -30.22
N ARG A 235 13.64 -0.33 -29.93
CA ARG A 235 12.64 -0.86 -30.86
C ARG A 235 11.55 0.17 -31.15
N MET A 236 11.02 0.84 -30.14
CA MET A 236 10.02 1.91 -30.32
C MET A 236 10.56 3.05 -31.16
N GLN A 237 11.79 3.50 -30.92
CA GLN A 237 12.42 4.61 -31.65
C GLN A 237 12.59 4.33 -33.16
N ILE A 238 12.83 3.07 -33.53
CA ILE A 238 12.97 2.66 -34.95
C ILE A 238 11.68 2.09 -35.56
N GLY A 239 10.54 2.15 -34.84
CA GLY A 239 9.26 1.60 -35.31
C GLY A 239 9.19 0.06 -35.35
N MET A 240 10.09 -0.63 -34.65
CA MET A 240 10.08 -2.08 -34.53
C MET A 240 9.04 -2.54 -33.50
N LEU A 241 8.35 -3.66 -33.80
CA LEU A 241 7.39 -4.26 -32.89
C LEU A 241 8.08 -4.72 -31.61
N LEU A 242 7.42 -4.55 -30.43
CA LEU A 242 8.00 -4.94 -29.14
C LEU A 242 8.10 -6.45 -28.97
N GLN A 243 7.12 -7.22 -29.47
CA GLN A 243 7.11 -8.69 -29.52
C GLN A 243 7.44 -9.35 -28.19
N THR A 244 6.69 -9.01 -27.16
CA THR A 244 6.86 -9.54 -25.80
C THR A 244 5.68 -10.45 -25.43
N ASP A 245 5.99 -11.70 -25.08
CA ASP A 245 5.02 -12.75 -24.73
C ASP A 245 4.05 -12.34 -23.61
N PRO A 246 4.48 -11.67 -22.51
CA PRO A 246 3.59 -11.22 -21.44
C PRO A 246 2.39 -10.40 -21.93
N THR A 247 2.54 -9.59 -22.97
CA THR A 247 1.43 -8.81 -23.52
C THR A 247 0.37 -9.68 -24.19
N VAL A 248 0.80 -10.73 -24.88
CA VAL A 248 -0.10 -11.73 -25.49
C VAL A 248 -0.83 -12.50 -24.40
N ILE A 249 -0.10 -12.94 -23.36
CA ILE A 249 -0.66 -13.66 -22.21
C ILE A 249 -1.72 -12.80 -21.52
N TYR A 250 -1.43 -11.51 -21.28
CA TYR A 250 -2.38 -10.58 -20.68
C TYR A 250 -3.63 -10.41 -21.56
N GLY A 251 -3.45 -10.20 -22.88
CA GLY A 251 -4.55 -10.06 -23.83
C GLY A 251 -5.43 -11.29 -23.96
N LEU A 252 -4.88 -12.48 -23.76
CA LEU A 252 -5.64 -13.74 -23.71
C LEU A 252 -6.46 -13.86 -22.43
N GLY A 253 -5.99 -13.29 -21.32
CA GLY A 253 -6.67 -13.39 -20.02
C GLY A 253 -6.92 -14.84 -19.62
N GLU A 254 -8.18 -15.19 -19.36
CA GLU A 254 -8.58 -16.55 -18.93
C GLU A 254 -8.43 -17.62 -20.02
N ARG A 255 -8.31 -17.24 -21.28
CA ARG A 255 -8.04 -18.18 -22.39
C ARG A 255 -6.61 -18.71 -22.37
N TYR A 256 -5.72 -18.11 -21.58
CA TYR A 256 -4.34 -18.59 -21.45
C TYR A 256 -4.29 -19.83 -20.56
N THR A 257 -3.91 -20.97 -21.15
CA THR A 257 -3.85 -22.28 -20.49
C THR A 257 -2.42 -22.71 -20.12
N GLY A 258 -1.49 -21.75 -20.00
CA GLY A 258 -0.09 -22.03 -19.62
C GLY A 258 0.86 -22.23 -20.81
N LYS A 259 0.37 -22.22 -22.08
CA LYS A 259 1.21 -22.34 -23.27
C LYS A 259 0.77 -21.38 -24.38
N LEU A 260 1.72 -20.58 -24.87
CA LEU A 260 1.53 -19.79 -26.09
C LEU A 260 1.65 -20.66 -27.33
N THR A 261 0.76 -20.42 -28.30
CA THR A 261 0.76 -21.06 -29.62
C THR A 261 1.06 -20.03 -30.73
N ARG A 262 1.45 -20.49 -31.91
CA ARG A 262 1.64 -19.59 -33.07
C ARG A 262 0.34 -18.84 -33.44
N ALA A 263 -0.83 -19.41 -33.17
CA ALA A 263 -2.11 -18.73 -33.38
C ALA A 263 -2.27 -17.55 -32.45
N HIS A 264 -1.94 -17.71 -31.16
CA HIS A 264 -1.99 -16.64 -30.16
C HIS A 264 -1.07 -15.45 -30.55
N LEU A 265 0.15 -15.72 -31.05
CA LEU A 265 1.08 -14.67 -31.49
C LEU A 265 0.60 -13.89 -32.74
N LYS A 266 -0.36 -14.45 -33.51
CA LYS A 266 -0.95 -13.80 -34.68
C LYS A 266 -2.33 -13.20 -34.41
N GLU A 267 -2.91 -13.45 -33.29
CA GLU A 267 -4.24 -12.96 -32.92
C GLU A 267 -4.22 -11.43 -32.75
N ALA A 268 -5.08 -10.74 -33.47
CA ALA A 268 -5.22 -9.29 -33.37
C ALA A 268 -5.98 -8.93 -32.08
N THR A 269 -5.23 -8.64 -31.01
CA THR A 269 -5.76 -8.06 -29.77
C THR A 269 -5.10 -6.70 -29.51
N PRO A 270 -5.74 -5.80 -28.77
CA PRO A 270 -5.13 -4.52 -28.42
C PRO A 270 -3.81 -4.62 -27.62
N TYR A 271 -3.54 -5.78 -27.02
CA TYR A 271 -2.34 -6.04 -26.23
C TYR A 271 -1.26 -6.81 -26.97
N ASN A 272 -1.56 -7.43 -28.13
CA ASN A 272 -0.59 -8.28 -28.80
C ASN A 272 0.51 -7.48 -29.51
N THR A 273 1.64 -7.27 -28.85
CA THR A 273 2.79 -6.53 -29.38
C THR A 273 3.56 -7.25 -30.47
N TYR A 274 3.14 -8.44 -30.91
CA TYR A 274 3.58 -9.08 -32.16
C TYR A 274 2.84 -8.54 -33.38
N VAL A 275 1.70 -7.84 -33.17
CA VAL A 275 0.85 -7.33 -34.27
C VAL A 275 0.62 -5.82 -34.16
N ILE A 276 0.59 -5.25 -32.98
CA ILE A 276 0.46 -3.80 -32.77
C ILE A 276 1.83 -3.13 -32.68
N ALA A 277 1.93 -1.90 -33.18
CA ALA A 277 3.11 -1.06 -33.03
C ALA A 277 3.05 -0.27 -31.72
N GLY A 278 4.19 -0.13 -31.07
CA GLY A 278 4.32 0.65 -29.84
C GLY A 278 3.79 -0.06 -28.59
N LEU A 279 3.39 0.73 -27.60
CA LEU A 279 2.90 0.26 -26.31
C LEU A 279 1.47 -0.28 -26.37
N PRO A 280 1.11 -1.27 -25.56
CA PRO A 280 -0.29 -1.64 -25.35
C PRO A 280 -1.06 -0.49 -24.68
N PRO A 281 -2.44 -0.53 -24.69
CA PRO A 281 -3.25 0.59 -24.23
C PRO A 281 -3.16 0.84 -22.72
N THR A 282 -2.78 -0.17 -21.93
CA THR A 282 -2.66 -0.07 -20.46
C THR A 282 -1.44 -0.86 -19.97
N PRO A 283 -0.99 -0.65 -18.74
CA PRO A 283 -0.11 -1.61 -18.07
C PRO A 283 -0.71 -3.02 -18.09
N ILE A 284 0.12 -4.03 -17.92
CA ILE A 284 -0.27 -5.45 -17.88
C ILE A 284 -0.02 -6.10 -16.51
N ALA A 285 0.53 -5.35 -15.58
CA ALA A 285 0.81 -5.79 -14.21
C ALA A 285 1.07 -4.62 -13.27
N MET A 286 1.00 -4.88 -11.96
CA MET A 286 1.51 -4.00 -10.90
C MET A 286 3.03 -3.97 -10.95
N VAL A 287 3.63 -2.78 -10.85
CA VAL A 287 5.07 -2.57 -11.10
C VAL A 287 5.80 -2.09 -9.87
N GLY A 288 6.96 -2.68 -9.61
CA GLY A 288 7.88 -2.22 -8.59
C GLY A 288 8.63 -0.95 -9.02
N ARG A 289 9.23 -0.26 -8.05
CA ARG A 289 10.03 0.95 -8.28
C ARG A 289 11.16 0.71 -9.29
N GLU A 290 11.84 -0.44 -9.18
CA GLU A 290 12.99 -0.76 -10.02
C GLU A 290 12.61 -0.90 -11.50
N ALA A 291 11.44 -1.44 -11.80
CA ALA A 291 10.94 -1.52 -13.18
C ALA A 291 10.54 -0.13 -13.72
N ILE A 292 9.93 0.72 -12.87
CA ILE A 292 9.63 2.12 -13.24
C ILE A 292 10.93 2.88 -13.51
N HIS A 293 11.93 2.75 -12.63
CA HIS A 293 13.23 3.37 -12.81
C HIS A 293 13.91 2.92 -14.10
N ALA A 294 13.92 1.62 -14.37
CA ALA A 294 14.52 1.04 -15.57
C ALA A 294 13.84 1.51 -16.86
N ALA A 295 12.50 1.61 -16.88
CA ALA A 295 11.76 2.14 -18.00
C ALA A 295 12.12 3.62 -18.28
N LEU A 296 12.26 4.41 -17.23
CA LEU A 296 12.57 5.84 -17.31
C LEU A 296 14.07 6.14 -17.56
N ASN A 297 14.96 5.21 -17.22
CA ASN A 297 16.40 5.31 -17.36
C ASN A 297 16.97 4.05 -18.04
N PRO A 298 16.60 3.81 -19.32
CA PRO A 298 17.04 2.63 -20.04
C PRO A 298 18.55 2.64 -20.24
N VAL A 299 19.20 1.47 -20.14
CA VAL A 299 20.64 1.37 -20.38
C VAL A 299 20.92 1.63 -21.87
N PRO A 300 21.83 2.59 -22.17
CA PRO A 300 22.29 2.86 -23.53
C PRO A 300 22.92 1.61 -24.17
N GLY A 301 22.85 1.48 -25.50
CA GLY A 301 23.46 0.36 -26.23
C GLY A 301 22.89 0.21 -27.63
N LYS A 302 23.18 -0.94 -28.24
CA LYS A 302 22.75 -1.24 -29.60
C LYS A 302 21.80 -2.44 -29.69
N SER A 303 21.68 -3.23 -28.61
CA SER A 303 20.95 -4.49 -28.63
C SER A 303 19.46 -4.27 -28.91
N LEU A 304 18.95 -4.98 -29.87
CA LEU A 304 17.56 -5.00 -30.33
C LEU A 304 16.83 -6.28 -29.95
N TYR A 305 17.55 -7.29 -29.48
CA TYR A 305 17.04 -8.63 -29.18
C TYR A 305 17.57 -9.11 -27.84
N PHE A 306 16.80 -9.97 -27.18
CA PHE A 306 17.25 -10.76 -26.05
C PHE A 306 16.61 -12.15 -26.06
N VAL A 307 17.24 -13.13 -25.45
CA VAL A 307 16.75 -14.50 -25.31
C VAL A 307 17.19 -15.08 -23.99
N ALA A 308 16.30 -15.83 -23.31
CA ALA A 308 16.61 -16.48 -22.05
C ALA A 308 17.68 -17.55 -22.22
N ARG A 309 18.72 -17.54 -21.33
CA ARG A 309 19.79 -18.57 -21.28
C ARG A 309 19.32 -19.88 -20.68
N GLY A 310 18.25 -19.86 -19.90
CA GLY A 310 17.75 -21.03 -19.21
C GLY A 310 18.20 -21.17 -17.76
N ASP A 311 18.97 -20.22 -17.24
CA ASP A 311 19.35 -20.04 -15.83
C ASP A 311 18.57 -18.90 -15.15
N GLY A 312 17.67 -18.27 -15.91
CA GLY A 312 16.87 -17.11 -15.50
C GLY A 312 17.44 -15.77 -15.99
N SER A 313 18.65 -15.78 -16.60
CA SER A 313 19.25 -14.60 -17.23
C SER A 313 19.03 -14.58 -18.74
N HIS A 314 19.43 -13.48 -19.40
CA HIS A 314 19.26 -13.26 -20.84
C HIS A 314 20.59 -13.02 -21.55
N VAL A 315 20.62 -13.35 -22.86
CA VAL A 315 21.63 -12.92 -23.80
C VAL A 315 21.05 -11.80 -24.64
N PHE A 316 21.76 -10.69 -24.75
CA PHE A 316 21.39 -9.54 -25.57
C PHE A 316 22.16 -9.57 -26.89
N SER A 317 21.47 -9.24 -27.98
CA SER A 317 22.04 -9.25 -29.33
C SER A 317 21.65 -8.01 -30.12
N ASP A 318 22.58 -7.49 -30.93
CA ASP A 318 22.37 -6.26 -31.70
C ASP A 318 21.62 -6.50 -32.99
N ASP A 319 21.79 -7.70 -33.59
CA ASP A 319 21.19 -8.09 -34.83
C ASP A 319 20.49 -9.46 -34.79
N LEU A 320 19.73 -9.76 -35.83
CA LEU A 320 18.91 -10.97 -35.89
C LEU A 320 19.75 -12.26 -36.05
N ASP A 321 20.92 -12.20 -36.67
CA ASP A 321 21.78 -13.37 -36.87
C ASP A 321 22.42 -13.83 -35.57
N ALA A 322 22.92 -12.87 -34.78
CA ALA A 322 23.40 -13.12 -33.42
C ALA A 322 22.29 -13.65 -32.52
N HIS A 323 21.09 -13.05 -32.60
CA HIS A 323 19.90 -13.52 -31.86
C HIS A 323 19.52 -14.97 -32.22
N ASN A 324 19.42 -15.28 -33.56
CA ASN A 324 19.09 -16.63 -34.02
C ASN A 324 20.14 -17.65 -33.57
N SER A 325 21.40 -17.25 -33.49
CA SER A 325 22.47 -18.11 -32.98
C SER A 325 22.30 -18.39 -31.47
N ALA A 326 21.99 -17.38 -30.67
CA ALA A 326 21.67 -17.53 -29.25
C ALA A 326 20.40 -18.38 -29.03
N VAL A 327 19.35 -18.21 -29.86
CA VAL A 327 18.14 -19.06 -29.83
C VAL A 327 18.48 -20.52 -30.08
N ARG A 328 19.32 -20.81 -31.08
CA ARG A 328 19.77 -22.19 -31.34
C ARG A 328 20.55 -22.79 -30.16
N GLU A 329 21.38 -22.00 -29.55
CA GLU A 329 22.21 -22.46 -28.43
C GLU A 329 21.39 -22.69 -27.18
N PHE A 330 20.55 -21.74 -26.73
CA PHE A 330 19.90 -21.74 -25.43
C PHE A 330 18.48 -22.28 -25.45
N GLN A 331 17.73 -22.14 -26.54
CA GLN A 331 16.33 -22.59 -26.57
C GLN A 331 16.12 -23.92 -27.28
N LEU A 332 16.82 -24.18 -28.41
CA LEU A 332 16.63 -25.42 -29.14
C LEU A 332 17.40 -26.59 -28.55
N LYS A 333 18.54 -26.32 -27.87
CA LYS A 333 19.33 -27.31 -27.13
C LYS A 333 19.07 -27.23 -25.63
N ARG A 334 17.78 -27.10 -25.26
CA ARG A 334 17.39 -26.88 -23.85
C ARG A 334 18.01 -27.89 -22.89
N ARG A 335 18.57 -27.40 -21.81
CA ARG A 335 19.01 -28.20 -20.66
C ARG A 335 17.79 -28.72 -19.90
N ALA A 336 17.96 -29.83 -19.14
CA ALA A 336 16.88 -30.42 -18.34
C ALA A 336 16.36 -29.46 -17.24
N ASP A 337 17.21 -28.56 -16.77
CA ASP A 337 16.94 -27.56 -15.73
C ASP A 337 16.61 -26.17 -16.29
N TYR A 338 16.22 -26.08 -17.59
CA TYR A 338 15.90 -24.82 -18.25
C TYR A 338 14.80 -24.01 -17.53
N ARG A 339 15.08 -22.74 -17.25
CA ARG A 339 14.16 -21.76 -16.73
C ARG A 339 14.22 -20.49 -17.57
N SER A 340 13.06 -19.97 -17.96
CA SER A 340 12.94 -18.67 -18.68
C SER A 340 13.01 -17.47 -17.73
N SER A 341 12.78 -17.69 -16.44
CA SER A 341 12.85 -16.67 -15.38
C SER A 341 13.58 -17.23 -14.15
N PRO A 342 14.18 -16.40 -13.31
CA PRO A 342 14.75 -16.85 -12.03
C PRO A 342 13.75 -17.67 -11.23
N ALA A 343 14.24 -18.58 -10.40
CA ALA A 343 13.37 -19.20 -9.40
C ALA A 343 12.70 -18.08 -8.58
N PRO A 344 11.38 -18.17 -8.31
CA PRO A 344 10.75 -17.24 -7.39
C PRO A 344 11.62 -17.19 -6.12
N ALA A 345 11.97 -16.00 -5.66
CA ALA A 345 12.57 -15.86 -4.34
C ALA A 345 11.67 -16.61 -3.38
N ALA A 346 12.27 -17.47 -2.54
CA ALA A 346 11.50 -18.19 -1.53
C ALA A 346 10.63 -17.15 -0.83
N THR A 347 9.32 -17.30 -0.92
CA THR A 347 8.38 -16.41 -0.25
C THR A 347 8.84 -16.39 1.20
N PRO A 348 9.24 -15.24 1.77
CA PRO A 348 9.55 -15.22 3.19
C PRO A 348 8.32 -15.79 3.88
N ALA A 349 8.52 -16.80 4.71
CA ALA A 349 7.45 -17.36 5.52
C ALA A 349 6.73 -16.17 6.14
N VAL A 350 5.43 -16.07 5.90
CA VAL A 350 4.60 -15.01 6.50
C VAL A 350 4.91 -15.10 7.99
N PRO A 351 5.50 -14.08 8.62
CA PRO A 351 5.73 -14.16 10.05
C PRO A 351 4.36 -14.28 10.68
N GLU A 352 4.13 -15.42 11.32
CA GLU A 352 3.03 -15.57 12.26
C GLU A 352 3.04 -14.33 13.15
N ALA A 353 1.91 -13.65 13.26
CA ALA A 353 1.69 -12.34 13.85
C ALA A 353 2.89 -11.85 14.71
N ALA A 354 3.67 -10.95 14.18
CA ALA A 354 4.83 -10.41 14.90
C ALA A 354 4.35 -9.87 16.24
N GLY A 355 4.83 -10.49 17.32
CA GLY A 355 4.69 -9.95 18.66
C GLY A 355 5.20 -8.51 18.69
N PRO A 356 4.83 -7.70 19.69
CA PRO A 356 5.24 -6.31 19.75
C PRO A 356 6.76 -6.21 19.65
N VAL A 357 7.22 -5.51 18.63
CA VAL A 357 8.64 -5.15 18.52
C VAL A 357 8.92 -4.22 19.70
N PRO A 358 9.89 -4.52 20.60
CA PRO A 358 10.26 -3.58 21.65
C PRO A 358 10.77 -2.31 20.97
N GLU A 359 10.12 -1.18 21.28
CA GLU A 359 10.61 0.13 20.87
C GLU A 359 12.01 0.33 21.43
N THR A 360 12.97 0.56 20.54
CA THR A 360 14.27 1.13 20.92
C THR A 360 13.97 2.52 21.51
N PRO A 361 14.49 2.86 22.71
CA PRO A 361 14.24 4.17 23.29
C PRO A 361 14.70 5.27 22.33
N ALA A 362 13.81 6.19 22.03
CA ALA A 362 14.11 7.36 21.20
C ALA A 362 15.29 8.11 21.82
N THR A 363 16.36 8.25 21.09
CA THR A 363 17.47 9.13 21.44
C THR A 363 16.93 10.56 21.53
N PRO A 364 17.15 11.28 22.61
CA PRO A 364 16.70 12.67 22.72
C PRO A 364 17.35 13.51 21.61
N GLY A 365 16.50 14.10 20.77
CA GLY A 365 16.93 15.04 19.74
C GLY A 365 17.56 16.28 20.37
N PRO A 366 18.46 16.99 19.63
CA PRO A 366 19.12 18.15 20.15
C PRO A 366 18.12 19.27 20.44
N GLU A 367 18.29 19.87 21.59
CA GLU A 367 17.58 21.02 22.16
C GLU A 367 17.55 22.18 21.13
N THR A 368 16.35 22.55 20.68
CA THR A 368 16.16 23.67 19.76
C THR A 368 16.29 24.99 20.50
N ALA A 369 17.27 25.81 20.11
CA ALA A 369 17.40 27.21 20.50
C ALA A 369 16.15 28.03 20.08
N PRO A 370 15.81 29.10 20.79
CA PRO A 370 14.56 29.85 20.57
C PRO A 370 14.56 30.56 19.21
N ALA A 371 13.44 30.39 18.50
CA ALA A 371 13.17 30.98 17.19
C ALA A 371 13.11 32.52 17.27
N SER A 372 13.87 33.17 16.41
CA SER A 372 13.77 34.58 16.09
C SER A 372 12.45 34.90 15.40
N ALA A 373 11.89 36.08 15.67
CA ALA A 373 10.59 36.55 15.18
C ALA A 373 10.52 36.61 13.65
N PRO A 374 9.32 36.43 13.05
CA PRO A 374 9.15 36.41 11.60
C PRO A 374 9.29 37.79 10.99
N GLN A 375 10.15 37.91 9.96
CA GLN A 375 10.17 39.05 9.05
C GLN A 375 8.98 38.99 8.11
N ALA A 376 8.36 40.13 7.86
CA ALA A 376 7.22 40.34 6.99
C ALA A 376 7.53 39.92 5.54
N ALA A 377 6.57 39.22 4.93
CA ALA A 377 6.60 38.84 3.53
C ALA A 377 6.37 40.06 2.62
N PRO A 378 7.01 40.12 1.44
CA PRO A 378 6.73 41.15 0.47
C PRO A 378 5.37 40.92 -0.23
N GLU A 379 4.71 42.05 -0.53
CA GLU A 379 3.45 42.16 -1.24
C GLU A 379 3.48 41.52 -2.64
N PRO A 380 2.40 40.83 -3.11
CA PRO A 380 2.37 40.27 -4.44
C PRO A 380 2.19 41.33 -5.51
N ALA A 381 3.06 41.26 -6.55
CA ALA A 381 3.02 42.12 -7.72
C ALA A 381 1.71 41.96 -8.51
N ALA A 382 1.17 43.06 -9.00
CA ALA A 382 -0.07 43.20 -9.74
C ALA A 382 -0.11 42.31 -10.99
N THR A 383 -1.25 41.62 -11.18
CA THR A 383 -1.62 40.85 -12.37
C THR A 383 -1.80 41.79 -13.58
N PRO A 384 -1.21 41.50 -14.75
CA PRO A 384 -1.52 42.28 -15.95
C PRO A 384 -2.90 41.93 -16.50
N ALA A 385 -3.59 42.93 -17.02
CA ALA A 385 -4.92 42.85 -17.63
C ALA A 385 -4.93 41.98 -18.89
N PRO A 386 -6.08 41.35 -19.23
CA PRO A 386 -6.20 40.49 -20.41
C PRO A 386 -6.13 41.29 -21.71
N ALA A 387 -5.36 40.77 -22.69
CA ALA A 387 -5.23 41.30 -24.02
C ALA A 387 -6.54 41.19 -24.82
N GLU A 388 -6.85 42.22 -25.58
CA GLU A 388 -7.99 42.27 -26.50
C GLU A 388 -7.87 41.22 -27.64
N PRO A 389 -9.00 40.71 -28.15
CA PRO A 389 -8.98 39.72 -29.23
C PRO A 389 -8.59 40.34 -30.59
N VAL A 390 -7.71 39.68 -31.29
CA VAL A 390 -7.27 39.98 -32.65
C VAL A 390 -8.42 39.63 -33.63
N PRO A 391 -8.80 40.48 -34.60
CA PRO A 391 -9.86 40.19 -35.55
C PRO A 391 -9.48 39.14 -36.58
N GLU A 392 -10.41 38.22 -36.83
CA GLU A 392 -10.38 37.14 -37.80
C GLU A 392 -10.26 37.63 -39.25
N PRO A 393 -9.43 37.09 -40.13
CA PRO A 393 -9.39 37.49 -41.54
C PRO A 393 -10.54 36.90 -42.33
N ALA A 394 -11.20 37.74 -43.09
CA ALA A 394 -12.35 37.44 -43.93
C ALA A 394 -12.11 36.31 -44.93
N ALA A 395 -13.06 35.36 -44.99
CA ALA A 395 -13.13 34.28 -45.97
C ALA A 395 -13.34 34.86 -47.37
N LYS A 396 -12.47 34.44 -48.33
CA LYS A 396 -12.65 34.66 -49.77
C LYS A 396 -13.53 33.53 -50.32
N SER A 397 -14.67 33.94 -50.90
CA SER A 397 -15.55 33.06 -51.70
C SER A 397 -14.87 32.62 -53.02
N PRO A 398 -15.16 31.42 -53.51
CA PRO A 398 -14.67 30.94 -54.80
C PRO A 398 -15.53 31.46 -55.97
N GLN A 399 -14.85 31.80 -57.06
CA GLN A 399 -15.40 31.75 -58.42
C GLN A 399 -14.91 30.47 -59.12
#